data_6552ae18848a7e2f9a4acc70a769c012
#
_entry.id   6552ae18848a7e2f9a4acc70a769c012
#
_cell.length_a   1.000
_cell.length_b   1.000
_cell.length_c   1.000
_cell.angle_alpha   90.00
_cell.angle_beta   90.00
_cell.angle_gamma   90.00
#
_symmetry.space_group_name_H-M   'P 1'
#
loop_
_entity.id
_entity.type
_entity.pdbx_description
1 polymer ?
#
loop_
_entity_poly.entity_id
_entity_poly.type
_entity_poly.pdbx_seq_one_letter_code
_entity_poly.pdbx_strand_id
1 'polypeptide(L)'
;MTTVHASPVGSVADLDQVAFEALLARVREGADRLDADEAGQARQVLTWLAKTGATDLGAPGNASGGLPGMAEVISALAARCVSSAFTTWAHRMCLEYLLMSGTPYALAQAERLRAGTVPGVTGMASAFRELAGCGSLEITATATEDGYELSGPIRWASNLYDDAVLVSAARTDAGDRIVVALPLDSEGISVGRPFPLLALGSTASSYLNLKDVKVPHEQVLTRDFEGFLTAVRGTFLTLQTALCVGLAGTCLDNARASLTGVNTVFAGDVDRATGRLSVARTAMRDVARRVGSGNPATRMEMLSMRLAAAEVATEAATLEAKTAGGRGYARTSGASRRFRESFFIPVQSPSEAQLKWELAQCRP
;
A
#
# COMPACT_ATOMS: atom_id res chain seq x y z
N MET A 1 35.61 -18.75 0.13
CA MET A 1 34.76 -17.72 0.74
C MET A 1 33.34 -18.28 0.83
N THR A 2 32.95 -18.72 2.02
CA THR A 2 31.65 -19.33 2.28
C THR A 2 30.64 -18.19 2.34
N THR A 3 29.79 -18.08 1.32
CA THR A 3 28.61 -17.18 1.35
C THR A 3 27.69 -17.68 2.45
N VAL A 4 27.66 -16.96 3.55
CA VAL A 4 26.63 -17.13 4.58
C VAL A 4 25.30 -16.71 3.94
N HIS A 5 24.51 -17.68 3.48
CA HIS A 5 23.11 -17.43 3.17
C HIS A 5 22.42 -17.11 4.50
N ALA A 6 22.12 -15.85 4.73
CA ALA A 6 21.24 -15.46 5.82
C ALA A 6 19.94 -16.25 5.68
N SER A 7 19.49 -16.89 6.75
CA SER A 7 18.19 -17.55 6.78
C SER A 7 17.09 -16.54 6.45
N PRO A 8 16.09 -16.89 5.63
CA PRO A 8 15.05 -15.95 5.27
C PRO A 8 14.30 -15.48 6.53
N VAL A 9 14.14 -14.18 6.65
CA VAL A 9 13.41 -13.53 7.75
C VAL A 9 11.92 -13.83 7.62
N GLY A 10 11.32 -14.55 8.55
CA GLY A 10 9.95 -15.05 8.47
C GLY A 10 8.91 -14.25 9.24
N SER A 11 9.34 -13.53 10.28
CA SER A 11 8.45 -12.77 11.15
C SER A 11 9.10 -11.45 11.57
N VAL A 12 8.32 -10.55 12.19
CA VAL A 12 8.88 -9.33 12.81
C VAL A 12 9.90 -9.66 13.91
N ALA A 13 9.75 -10.81 14.58
CA ALA A 13 10.71 -11.24 15.60
C ALA A 13 12.10 -11.59 15.04
N ASP A 14 12.17 -11.92 13.74
CA ASP A 14 13.42 -12.27 13.06
C ASP A 14 14.15 -11.05 12.49
N LEU A 15 13.55 -9.85 12.56
CA LEU A 15 14.16 -8.60 12.15
C LEU A 15 15.25 -8.17 13.12
N ASP A 16 16.14 -7.29 12.66
CA ASP A 16 16.96 -6.49 13.56
C ASP A 16 16.06 -5.59 14.41
N GLN A 17 15.76 -6.03 15.64
CA GLN A 17 14.83 -5.35 16.54
C GLN A 17 15.30 -3.93 16.89
N VAL A 18 16.61 -3.72 17.01
CA VAL A 18 17.18 -2.38 17.31
C VAL A 18 16.94 -1.46 16.13
N ALA A 19 17.21 -1.91 14.91
CA ALA A 19 16.95 -1.14 13.69
C ALA A 19 15.44 -0.90 13.48
N PHE A 20 14.59 -1.89 13.81
CA PHE A 20 13.13 -1.76 13.66
C PHE A 20 12.55 -0.75 14.66
N GLU A 21 12.93 -0.80 15.93
CA GLU A 21 12.50 0.19 16.92
C GLU A 21 13.01 1.60 16.59
N ALA A 22 14.25 1.72 16.09
CA ALA A 22 14.79 2.99 15.63
C ALA A 22 14.01 3.54 14.41
N LEU A 23 13.59 2.68 13.46
CA LEU A 23 12.70 3.04 12.36
C LEU A 23 11.38 3.61 12.90
N LEU A 24 10.73 2.89 13.82
CA LEU A 24 9.43 3.28 14.38
C LEU A 24 9.52 4.60 15.18
N ALA A 25 10.62 4.83 15.91
CA ALA A 25 10.86 6.08 16.61
C ALA A 25 10.99 7.26 15.63
N ARG A 26 11.80 7.14 14.58
CA ARG A 26 11.96 8.15 13.52
C ARG A 26 10.65 8.48 12.81
N VAL A 27 9.85 7.46 12.49
CA VAL A 27 8.53 7.65 11.85
C VAL A 27 7.59 8.42 12.79
N ARG A 28 7.59 8.12 14.09
CA ARG A 28 6.79 8.84 15.08
C ARG A 28 7.22 10.30 15.19
N GLU A 29 8.51 10.57 15.35
CA GLU A 29 9.08 11.91 15.48
C GLU A 29 8.86 12.77 14.23
N GLY A 30 8.92 12.15 13.04
CA GLY A 30 8.73 12.83 11.78
C GLY A 30 7.27 13.04 11.39
N ALA A 31 6.31 12.42 12.06
CA ALA A 31 4.93 12.32 11.58
C ALA A 31 4.22 13.67 11.40
N ASP A 32 4.41 14.60 12.35
CA ASP A 32 3.78 15.93 12.28
C ASP A 32 4.42 16.80 11.18
N ARG A 33 5.73 16.65 10.97
CA ARG A 33 6.42 17.29 9.84
C ARG A 33 5.93 16.78 8.50
N LEU A 34 5.79 15.45 8.36
CA LEU A 34 5.25 14.84 7.14
C LEU A 34 3.79 15.23 6.86
N ASP A 35 3.00 15.51 7.90
CA ASP A 35 1.63 16.02 7.77
C ASP A 35 1.57 17.51 7.36
N ALA A 36 2.52 18.30 7.84
CA ALA A 36 2.62 19.73 7.50
C ALA A 36 3.23 19.97 6.12
N ASP A 37 3.82 18.93 5.51
CA ASP A 37 4.82 19.09 4.51
C ASP A 37 4.39 18.81 3.08
N GLU A 38 5.26 19.28 2.31
CA GLU A 38 5.40 19.26 0.87
C GLU A 38 5.81 17.88 0.37
N ALA A 39 5.55 17.66 -0.89
CA ALA A 39 5.78 16.40 -1.57
C ALA A 39 7.20 15.86 -1.40
N GLY A 40 7.30 14.59 -1.10
CA GLY A 40 8.54 13.82 -1.31
C GLY A 40 9.29 13.38 -0.05
N GLN A 41 8.93 13.82 1.14
CA GLN A 41 9.71 13.52 2.34
C GLN A 41 9.40 12.14 2.97
N ALA A 42 8.24 11.54 2.68
CA ALA A 42 7.92 10.21 3.17
C ALA A 42 8.85 9.11 2.61
N ARG A 43 9.55 9.36 1.50
CA ARG A 43 10.52 8.46 0.88
C ARG A 43 11.58 7.93 1.85
N GLN A 44 11.99 8.71 2.85
CA GLN A 44 13.05 8.34 3.78
C GLN A 44 12.75 7.04 4.53
N VAL A 45 11.48 6.69 4.72
CA VAL A 45 11.07 5.43 5.36
C VAL A 45 11.63 4.19 4.64
N LEU A 46 11.77 4.24 3.31
CA LEU A 46 12.23 3.11 2.50
C LEU A 46 13.68 2.75 2.82
N THR A 47 14.56 3.76 2.92
CA THR A 47 15.97 3.56 3.31
C THR A 47 16.10 3.05 4.75
N TRP A 48 15.24 3.50 5.65
CA TRP A 48 15.24 2.99 7.03
C TRP A 48 14.71 1.56 7.11
N LEU A 49 13.67 1.24 6.34
CA LEU A 49 13.07 -0.09 6.26
C LEU A 49 14.08 -1.12 5.73
N ALA A 50 14.82 -0.76 4.67
CA ALA A 50 15.84 -1.65 4.09
C ALA A 50 16.89 -2.10 5.12
N LYS A 51 17.25 -1.22 6.06
CA LYS A 51 18.22 -1.53 7.14
C LYS A 51 17.69 -2.53 8.17
N THR A 52 16.38 -2.73 8.24
CA THR A 52 15.77 -3.71 9.15
C THR A 52 15.68 -5.11 8.58
N GLY A 53 15.89 -5.28 7.26
CA GLY A 53 15.64 -6.52 6.53
C GLY A 53 14.15 -6.79 6.26
N ALA A 54 13.26 -5.82 6.49
CA ALA A 54 11.81 -6.02 6.38
C ALA A 54 11.24 -5.77 4.97
N THR A 55 12.02 -5.24 4.03
CA THR A 55 11.51 -4.75 2.74
C THR A 55 10.74 -5.81 1.95
N ASP A 56 11.19 -7.07 1.98
CA ASP A 56 10.62 -8.17 1.21
C ASP A 56 10.00 -9.29 2.05
N LEU A 57 9.63 -9.00 3.31
CA LEU A 57 8.90 -9.96 4.13
C LEU A 57 7.66 -10.49 3.40
N GLY A 58 7.55 -11.83 3.30
CA GLY A 58 6.45 -12.53 2.64
C GLY A 58 6.31 -12.23 1.15
N ALA A 59 7.35 -11.72 0.50
CA ALA A 59 7.38 -11.56 -0.95
C ALA A 59 7.61 -12.92 -1.65
N PRO A 60 7.23 -13.05 -2.93
CA PRO A 60 7.55 -14.23 -3.71
C PRO A 60 9.05 -14.57 -3.64
N GLY A 61 9.37 -15.84 -3.41
CA GLY A 61 10.74 -16.29 -3.21
C GLY A 61 11.30 -16.11 -1.78
N ASN A 62 10.66 -15.35 -0.93
CA ASN A 62 10.93 -15.30 0.52
C ASN A 62 9.99 -16.27 1.24
N ALA A 63 10.38 -17.55 1.27
CA ALA A 63 9.50 -18.69 1.59
C ALA A 63 9.09 -18.83 3.06
N SER A 64 9.43 -17.89 3.92
CA SER A 64 9.28 -18.07 5.37
C SER A 64 7.93 -17.68 5.94
N GLY A 65 6.86 -17.66 5.14
CA GLY A 65 5.51 -17.32 5.63
C GLY A 65 5.36 -15.87 6.12
N GLY A 66 6.20 -15.00 5.62
CA GLY A 66 6.41 -13.65 6.14
C GLY A 66 5.36 -12.60 5.80
N LEU A 67 4.28 -12.90 5.04
CA LEU A 67 3.25 -11.89 4.79
C LEU A 67 2.55 -11.39 6.07
N PRO A 68 2.25 -12.24 7.09
CA PRO A 68 1.84 -11.74 8.40
C PRO A 68 2.83 -10.76 9.02
N GLY A 69 4.13 -11.03 8.91
CA GLY A 69 5.19 -10.12 9.38
C GLY A 69 5.17 -8.78 8.65
N MET A 70 5.05 -8.77 7.33
CA MET A 70 4.93 -7.51 6.57
C MET A 70 3.66 -6.73 6.92
N ALA A 71 2.54 -7.42 7.14
CA ALA A 71 1.30 -6.78 7.61
C ALA A 71 1.49 -6.15 9.00
N GLU A 72 2.25 -6.78 9.90
CA GLU A 72 2.61 -6.21 11.20
C GLU A 72 3.52 -4.98 11.06
N VAL A 73 4.53 -5.01 10.18
CA VAL A 73 5.39 -3.85 9.86
C VAL A 73 4.55 -2.67 9.37
N ILE A 74 3.68 -2.88 8.38
CA ILE A 74 2.81 -1.81 7.85
C ILE A 74 1.85 -1.29 8.91
N SER A 75 1.25 -2.17 9.74
CA SER A 75 0.40 -1.75 10.86
C SER A 75 1.17 -0.91 11.87
N ALA A 76 2.40 -1.31 12.21
CA ALA A 76 3.25 -0.57 13.14
C ALA A 76 3.63 0.82 12.60
N LEU A 77 3.89 0.94 11.31
CA LEU A 77 4.14 2.22 10.65
C LEU A 77 2.87 3.09 10.63
N ALA A 78 1.71 2.52 10.24
CA ALA A 78 0.43 3.22 10.17
C ALA A 78 -0.05 3.73 11.53
N ALA A 79 0.26 2.99 12.60
CA ALA A 79 0.01 3.43 13.98
C ALA A 79 0.73 4.73 14.33
N ARG A 80 1.76 5.12 13.58
CA ARG A 80 2.57 6.31 13.82
C ARG A 80 2.36 7.39 12.77
N CYS A 81 2.33 7.00 11.48
CA CYS A 81 2.20 7.90 10.33
C CYS A 81 1.68 7.12 9.11
N VAL A 82 0.49 7.45 8.64
CA VAL A 82 -0.10 6.79 7.47
C VAL A 82 0.66 7.13 6.20
N SER A 83 1.24 8.33 6.06
CA SER A 83 2.08 8.70 4.92
C SER A 83 3.26 7.74 4.76
N SER A 84 4.01 7.47 5.84
CA SER A 84 5.13 6.52 5.83
C SER A 84 4.68 5.10 5.53
N ALA A 85 3.58 4.67 6.13
CA ALA A 85 3.03 3.33 5.91
C ALA A 85 2.52 3.15 4.47
N PHE A 86 1.88 4.16 3.89
CA PHE A 86 1.38 4.12 2.53
C PHE A 86 2.51 4.16 1.49
N THR A 87 3.55 4.97 1.71
CA THR A 87 4.78 4.95 0.91
C THR A 87 5.42 3.55 0.91
N THR A 88 5.51 2.92 2.09
CA THR A 88 6.01 1.56 2.25
C THR A 88 5.12 0.54 1.54
N TRP A 89 3.80 0.65 1.67
CA TRP A 89 2.85 -0.23 1.00
C TRP A 89 2.97 -0.17 -0.53
N ALA A 90 3.02 1.03 -1.11
CA ALA A 90 3.13 1.21 -2.56
C ALA A 90 4.44 0.62 -3.10
N HIS A 91 5.54 0.88 -2.40
CA HIS A 91 6.86 0.32 -2.70
C HIS A 91 6.86 -1.22 -2.63
N ARG A 92 6.33 -1.79 -1.54
CA ARG A 92 6.24 -3.24 -1.33
C ARG A 92 5.38 -3.92 -2.39
N MET A 93 4.29 -3.25 -2.85
CA MET A 93 3.48 -3.78 -3.94
C MET A 93 4.21 -3.77 -5.27
N CYS A 94 4.97 -2.73 -5.59
CA CYS A 94 5.83 -2.72 -6.77
C CYS A 94 6.84 -3.87 -6.72
N LEU A 95 7.48 -4.09 -5.58
CA LEU A 95 8.37 -5.23 -5.36
C LEU A 95 7.67 -6.58 -5.56
N GLU A 96 6.43 -6.73 -5.04
CA GLU A 96 5.60 -7.92 -5.27
C GLU A 96 5.41 -8.22 -6.77
N TYR A 97 5.05 -7.21 -7.56
CA TYR A 97 4.81 -7.36 -8.99
C TYR A 97 6.08 -7.80 -9.73
N LEU A 98 7.22 -7.20 -9.40
CA LEU A 98 8.51 -7.56 -10.01
C LEU A 98 8.91 -9.00 -9.69
N LEU A 99 8.78 -9.41 -8.44
CA LEU A 99 9.12 -10.77 -8.01
C LEU A 99 8.16 -11.82 -8.55
N MET A 100 6.87 -11.51 -8.66
CA MET A 100 5.88 -12.38 -9.30
C MET A 100 6.15 -12.60 -10.78
N SER A 101 6.65 -11.60 -11.48
CA SER A 101 7.08 -11.73 -12.88
C SER A 101 8.28 -12.66 -13.02
N GLY A 102 9.30 -12.49 -12.19
CA GLY A 102 10.51 -13.30 -12.19
C GLY A 102 11.39 -13.16 -13.43
N THR A 103 11.11 -12.22 -14.36
CA THR A 103 11.98 -11.97 -15.52
C THR A 103 13.32 -11.41 -15.07
N PRO A 104 14.42 -11.59 -15.83
CA PRO A 104 15.72 -11.03 -15.47
C PRO A 104 15.70 -9.53 -15.21
N TYR A 105 14.97 -8.76 -16.04
CA TYR A 105 14.77 -7.33 -15.85
C TYR A 105 14.04 -7.03 -14.53
N ALA A 106 12.93 -7.72 -14.27
CA ALA A 106 12.14 -7.53 -13.07
C ALA A 106 12.95 -7.84 -11.80
N LEU A 107 13.73 -8.92 -11.80
CA LEU A 107 14.59 -9.30 -10.68
C LEU A 107 15.67 -8.26 -10.43
N ALA A 108 16.30 -7.70 -11.48
CA ALA A 108 17.27 -6.63 -11.34
C ALA A 108 16.66 -5.35 -10.71
N GLN A 109 15.43 -4.98 -11.09
CA GLN A 109 14.72 -3.88 -10.46
C GLN A 109 14.33 -4.20 -9.01
N ALA A 110 13.91 -5.43 -8.73
CA ALA A 110 13.57 -5.87 -7.38
C ALA A 110 14.73 -5.70 -6.39
N GLU A 111 15.97 -5.99 -6.80
CA GLU A 111 17.16 -5.77 -5.96
C GLU A 111 17.37 -4.28 -5.61
N ARG A 112 17.12 -3.38 -6.55
CA ARG A 112 17.20 -1.94 -6.32
C ARG A 112 16.15 -1.47 -5.31
N LEU A 113 14.92 -2.04 -5.40
CA LEU A 113 13.86 -1.75 -4.45
C LEU A 113 14.19 -2.31 -3.06
N ARG A 114 14.70 -3.56 -2.96
CA ARG A 114 15.10 -4.15 -1.67
C ARG A 114 16.11 -3.30 -0.91
N ALA A 115 17.05 -2.70 -1.64
CA ALA A 115 18.03 -1.80 -1.07
C ALA A 115 17.43 -0.48 -0.51
N GLY A 116 16.16 -0.19 -0.78
CA GLY A 116 15.48 1.04 -0.37
C GLY A 116 16.04 2.32 -0.99
N THR A 117 16.84 2.18 -2.06
CA THR A 117 17.46 3.31 -2.78
C THR A 117 16.57 3.84 -3.89
N VAL A 118 15.75 2.96 -4.47
CA VAL A 118 14.84 3.25 -5.57
C VAL A 118 13.40 3.03 -5.10
N PRO A 119 12.52 4.03 -5.17
CA PRO A 119 11.11 3.87 -4.82
C PRO A 119 10.34 3.04 -5.83
N GLY A 120 9.36 2.27 -5.36
CA GLY A 120 8.40 1.58 -6.21
C GLY A 120 7.09 2.34 -6.29
N VAL A 121 6.53 2.42 -7.50
CA VAL A 121 5.24 3.06 -7.80
C VAL A 121 4.25 2.00 -8.30
N THR A 122 3.09 1.94 -7.69
CA THR A 122 1.99 1.09 -8.16
C THR A 122 0.99 1.90 -8.99
N GLY A 123 1.02 1.75 -10.33
CA GLY A 123 0.08 2.33 -11.28
C GLY A 123 -1.09 1.38 -11.63
N MET A 124 -1.42 0.43 -10.72
CA MET A 124 -2.32 -0.71 -11.02
C MET A 124 -3.80 -0.46 -10.69
N ALA A 125 -4.19 0.75 -10.29
CA ALA A 125 -5.57 1.04 -9.91
C ALA A 125 -6.58 0.79 -11.05
N SER A 126 -6.27 1.21 -12.27
CA SER A 126 -7.09 0.96 -13.46
C SER A 126 -7.18 -0.53 -13.79
N ALA A 127 -6.08 -1.28 -13.63
CA ALA A 127 -6.03 -2.71 -13.86
C ALA A 127 -6.98 -3.48 -12.91
N PHE A 128 -6.96 -3.17 -11.62
CA PHE A 128 -7.88 -3.79 -10.67
C PHE A 128 -9.35 -3.38 -10.91
N ARG A 129 -9.61 -2.15 -11.37
CA ARG A 129 -10.96 -1.73 -11.76
C ARG A 129 -11.45 -2.46 -13.01
N GLU A 130 -10.60 -2.67 -13.99
CA GLU A 130 -10.93 -3.43 -15.20
C GLU A 130 -11.21 -4.90 -14.86
N LEU A 131 -10.36 -5.54 -14.06
CA LEU A 131 -10.58 -6.91 -13.58
C LEU A 131 -11.91 -7.04 -12.82
N ALA A 132 -12.30 -6.01 -12.08
CA ALA A 132 -13.56 -5.96 -11.33
C ALA A 132 -14.79 -5.66 -12.22
N GLY A 133 -14.62 -5.32 -13.49
CA GLY A 133 -15.70 -4.92 -14.39
C GLY A 133 -16.32 -3.54 -14.08
N CYS A 134 -15.60 -2.67 -13.36
CA CYS A 134 -16.07 -1.32 -12.99
C CYS A 134 -15.18 -0.19 -13.52
N GLY A 135 -14.35 -0.47 -14.53
CA GLY A 135 -13.47 0.50 -15.19
C GLY A 135 -12.76 -0.11 -16.38
N SER A 136 -11.84 0.65 -16.97
CA SER A 136 -11.03 0.22 -18.09
C SER A 136 -9.59 0.73 -17.96
N LEU A 137 -8.65 0.08 -18.63
CA LEU A 137 -7.30 0.57 -18.84
C LEU A 137 -7.35 1.83 -19.73
N GLU A 138 -6.63 2.87 -19.31
CA GLU A 138 -6.54 4.13 -20.06
C GLU A 138 -5.21 4.26 -20.82
N ILE A 139 -4.24 3.37 -20.56
CA ILE A 139 -2.98 3.29 -21.28
C ILE A 139 -3.15 2.32 -22.44
N THR A 140 -2.79 2.78 -23.63
CA THR A 140 -2.69 1.97 -24.85
C THR A 140 -1.23 1.57 -25.09
N ALA A 141 -1.03 0.43 -25.73
CA ALA A 141 0.28 -0.11 -26.09
C ALA A 141 0.27 -0.50 -27.57
N THR A 142 0.92 0.31 -28.40
CA THR A 142 1.11 0.03 -29.83
C THR A 142 2.34 -0.86 -30.00
N ALA A 143 2.17 -2.00 -30.69
CA ALA A 143 3.26 -2.95 -30.91
C ALA A 143 4.33 -2.36 -31.85
N THR A 144 5.60 -2.60 -31.51
CA THR A 144 6.76 -2.25 -32.32
C THR A 144 7.65 -3.49 -32.53
N GLU A 145 8.71 -3.38 -33.34
CA GLU A 145 9.64 -4.50 -33.55
C GLU A 145 10.31 -4.94 -32.24
N ASP A 146 10.71 -3.98 -31.39
CA ASP A 146 11.47 -4.24 -30.16
C ASP A 146 10.61 -4.33 -28.88
N GLY A 147 9.29 -4.10 -28.99
CA GLY A 147 8.41 -4.08 -27.82
C GLY A 147 7.10 -3.35 -28.04
N TYR A 148 6.89 -2.27 -27.30
CA TYR A 148 5.67 -1.44 -27.37
C TYR A 148 5.99 0.04 -27.23
N GLU A 149 5.11 0.89 -27.76
CA GLU A 149 5.00 2.31 -27.43
C GLU A 149 3.73 2.53 -26.60
N LEU A 150 3.89 3.08 -25.39
CA LEU A 150 2.79 3.31 -24.46
C LEU A 150 2.37 4.77 -24.44
N SER A 151 1.05 5.01 -24.56
CA SER A 151 0.45 6.33 -24.43
C SER A 151 -0.81 6.29 -23.58
N GLY A 152 -1.01 7.32 -22.74
CA GLY A 152 -2.19 7.46 -21.90
C GLY A 152 -1.88 7.96 -20.48
N PRO A 153 -2.93 8.32 -19.71
CA PRO A 153 -2.79 8.85 -18.38
C PRO A 153 -2.79 7.76 -17.29
N ILE A 154 -2.03 8.01 -16.21
CA ILE A 154 -2.29 7.43 -14.89
C ILE A 154 -2.80 8.57 -14.02
N ARG A 155 -4.08 8.55 -13.70
CA ARG A 155 -4.76 9.69 -13.05
C ARG A 155 -4.33 9.92 -11.63
N TRP A 156 -3.77 8.89 -10.97
CA TRP A 156 -3.32 8.96 -9.60
C TRP A 156 -2.27 7.88 -9.31
N ALA A 157 -1.10 8.32 -8.88
CA ALA A 157 -0.07 7.47 -8.32
C ALA A 157 0.70 8.21 -7.23
N SER A 158 1.42 7.45 -6.40
CA SER A 158 2.23 7.97 -5.29
C SER A 158 3.65 7.43 -5.40
N ASN A 159 4.58 7.96 -4.62
CA ASN A 159 6.01 7.68 -4.74
C ASN A 159 6.60 8.14 -6.08
N LEU A 160 6.07 9.20 -6.67
CA LEU A 160 6.49 9.73 -7.96
C LEU A 160 7.79 10.55 -7.84
N TYR A 161 8.90 9.82 -7.72
CA TYR A 161 10.26 10.38 -7.72
C TYR A 161 10.94 10.03 -9.04
N ASP A 162 11.80 10.91 -9.55
CA ASP A 162 12.42 10.75 -10.88
C ASP A 162 13.15 9.42 -11.05
N ASP A 163 13.73 8.87 -9.99
CA ASP A 163 14.46 7.60 -9.99
C ASP A 163 13.60 6.37 -9.68
N ALA A 164 12.27 6.53 -9.55
CA ALA A 164 11.37 5.45 -9.17
C ALA A 164 11.10 4.45 -10.32
N VAL A 165 10.65 3.25 -9.94
CA VAL A 165 10.16 2.22 -10.88
C VAL A 165 8.65 2.14 -10.79
N LEU A 166 7.98 2.38 -11.91
CA LEU A 166 6.53 2.28 -12.07
C LEU A 166 6.16 0.89 -12.59
N VAL A 167 5.19 0.24 -11.94
CA VAL A 167 4.48 -0.91 -12.54
C VAL A 167 3.07 -0.49 -12.90
N SER A 168 2.67 -0.71 -14.15
CA SER A 168 1.35 -0.38 -14.67
C SER A 168 0.89 -1.40 -15.69
N ALA A 169 -0.37 -1.28 -16.15
CA ALA A 169 -0.93 -2.13 -17.18
C ALA A 169 -1.41 -1.30 -18.38
N ALA A 170 -1.34 -1.90 -19.57
CA ALA A 170 -1.78 -1.28 -20.81
C ALA A 170 -2.59 -2.27 -21.65
N ARG A 171 -3.44 -1.71 -22.52
CA ARG A 171 -4.18 -2.47 -23.55
C ARG A 171 -3.46 -2.35 -24.88
N THR A 172 -3.17 -3.48 -25.52
CA THR A 172 -2.55 -3.52 -26.86
C THR A 172 -3.56 -3.18 -27.94
N ASP A 173 -3.07 -2.83 -29.15
CA ASP A 173 -3.90 -2.59 -30.33
C ASP A 173 -4.70 -3.85 -30.74
N ALA A 174 -4.19 -5.05 -30.41
CA ALA A 174 -4.88 -6.32 -30.61
C ALA A 174 -5.99 -6.58 -29.56
N GLY A 175 -6.11 -5.70 -28.55
CA GLY A 175 -7.09 -5.85 -27.47
C GLY A 175 -6.56 -6.65 -26.26
N ASP A 176 -5.37 -7.22 -26.33
CA ASP A 176 -4.72 -7.91 -25.22
C ASP A 176 -4.35 -6.92 -24.10
N ARG A 177 -4.05 -7.46 -22.94
CA ARG A 177 -3.61 -6.67 -21.77
C ARG A 177 -2.26 -7.15 -21.31
N ILE A 178 -1.37 -6.19 -21.06
CA ILE A 178 -0.02 -6.45 -20.57
C ILE A 178 0.25 -5.69 -19.29
N VAL A 179 1.14 -6.21 -18.44
CA VAL A 179 1.70 -5.49 -17.30
C VAL A 179 3.16 -5.21 -17.60
N VAL A 180 3.59 -3.98 -17.33
CA VAL A 180 4.93 -3.49 -17.65
C VAL A 180 5.58 -2.83 -16.43
N ALA A 181 6.91 -2.79 -16.43
CA ALA A 181 7.68 -2.01 -15.46
C ALA A 181 8.54 -0.98 -16.19
N LEU A 182 8.44 0.28 -15.75
CA LEU A 182 9.06 1.44 -16.39
C LEU A 182 9.88 2.23 -15.36
N PRO A 183 11.14 2.64 -15.67
CA PRO A 183 11.78 3.73 -14.95
C PRO A 183 11.00 5.03 -15.16
N LEU A 184 10.79 5.85 -14.13
CA LEU A 184 10.03 7.10 -14.25
C LEU A 184 10.79 8.21 -15.01
N ASP A 185 12.10 8.09 -15.16
CA ASP A 185 12.94 8.95 -15.97
C ASP A 185 12.95 8.58 -17.47
N SER A 186 12.11 7.63 -17.91
CA SER A 186 11.97 7.26 -19.32
C SER A 186 11.43 8.41 -20.15
N GLU A 187 12.01 8.60 -21.35
CA GLU A 187 11.53 9.58 -22.31
C GLU A 187 10.03 9.38 -22.61
N GLY A 188 9.28 10.49 -22.66
CA GLY A 188 7.84 10.47 -22.90
C GLY A 188 7.00 10.38 -21.61
N ILE A 189 7.59 10.17 -20.44
CA ILE A 189 6.86 10.25 -19.16
C ILE A 189 6.90 11.68 -18.62
N SER A 190 5.74 12.20 -18.25
CA SER A 190 5.62 13.48 -17.55
C SER A 190 4.81 13.32 -16.27
N VAL A 191 5.36 13.83 -15.17
CA VAL A 191 4.71 13.84 -13.84
C VAL A 191 4.12 15.21 -13.58
N GLY A 192 2.87 15.26 -13.16
CA GLY A 192 2.18 16.49 -12.81
C GLY A 192 2.68 17.10 -11.49
N ARG A 193 2.18 18.29 -11.19
CA ARG A 193 2.44 18.88 -9.87
C ARG A 193 1.82 18.03 -8.76
N PRO A 194 2.46 17.93 -7.59
CA PRO A 194 1.88 17.25 -6.44
C PRO A 194 0.48 17.76 -6.12
N PHE A 195 -0.43 16.85 -5.78
CA PHE A 195 -1.79 17.23 -5.40
C PHE A 195 -1.81 17.91 -4.03
N PRO A 196 -2.58 19.00 -3.86
CA PRO A 196 -2.84 19.60 -2.56
C PRO A 196 -3.82 18.71 -1.77
N LEU A 197 -3.31 17.71 -1.07
CA LEU A 197 -4.11 16.70 -0.39
C LEU A 197 -4.56 17.15 1.00
N LEU A 198 -5.69 16.60 1.47
CA LEU A 198 -6.18 16.78 2.85
C LEU A 198 -5.20 16.22 3.89
N ALA A 199 -4.55 15.10 3.53
CA ALA A 199 -3.48 14.42 4.27
C ALA A 199 -2.60 13.67 3.28
N LEU A 200 -1.48 13.08 3.71
CA LEU A 200 -0.54 12.34 2.88
C LEU A 200 0.16 13.19 1.79
N GLY A 201 0.23 14.51 1.93
CA GLY A 201 0.91 15.40 0.97
C GLY A 201 2.39 15.04 0.74
N SER A 202 3.06 14.48 1.74
CA SER A 202 4.47 14.07 1.68
C SER A 202 4.74 12.79 0.85
N THR A 203 3.72 12.15 0.27
CA THR A 203 3.85 10.87 -0.47
C THR A 203 4.18 11.03 -1.95
N ALA A 204 4.52 12.23 -2.42
CA ALA A 204 4.78 12.54 -3.83
C ALA A 204 3.66 12.00 -4.75
N SER A 205 2.41 12.33 -4.42
CA SER A 205 1.23 11.89 -5.17
C SER A 205 0.85 12.89 -6.24
N SER A 206 0.66 12.41 -7.48
CA SER A 206 0.23 13.21 -8.63
C SER A 206 -0.38 12.32 -9.72
N TYR A 207 -0.66 12.91 -10.87
CA TYR A 207 -0.93 12.19 -12.10
C TYR A 207 0.36 12.04 -12.92
N LEU A 208 0.36 11.06 -13.82
CA LEU A 208 1.37 10.93 -14.89
C LEU A 208 0.66 10.90 -16.24
N ASN A 209 1.40 11.30 -17.26
CA ASN A 209 1.01 11.11 -18.65
C ASN A 209 2.16 10.43 -19.40
N LEU A 210 1.85 9.38 -20.14
CA LEU A 210 2.74 8.69 -21.04
C LEU A 210 2.44 9.15 -22.45
N LYS A 211 3.49 9.49 -23.21
CA LYS A 211 3.40 9.86 -24.62
C LYS A 211 4.50 9.13 -25.39
N ASP A 212 4.10 8.13 -26.16
CA ASP A 212 4.97 7.33 -27.02
C ASP A 212 6.19 6.75 -26.28
N VAL A 213 5.96 6.31 -25.02
CA VAL A 213 7.01 5.74 -24.15
C VAL A 213 7.42 4.38 -24.67
N LYS A 214 8.70 4.23 -25.02
CA LYS A 214 9.26 2.98 -25.51
C LYS A 214 9.44 1.99 -24.39
N VAL A 215 8.90 0.79 -24.58
CA VAL A 215 8.91 -0.32 -23.63
C VAL A 215 9.45 -1.57 -24.31
N PRO A 216 10.73 -1.89 -24.17
CA PRO A 216 11.31 -3.13 -24.69
C PRO A 216 10.58 -4.37 -24.16
N HIS A 217 10.62 -5.47 -24.92
CA HIS A 217 9.97 -6.73 -24.53
C HIS A 217 10.39 -7.21 -23.14
N GLU A 218 11.62 -6.96 -22.72
CA GLU A 218 12.14 -7.34 -21.40
C GLU A 218 11.45 -6.63 -20.24
N GLN A 219 10.87 -5.44 -20.48
CA GLN A 219 10.12 -4.66 -19.48
C GLN A 219 8.65 -5.10 -19.37
N VAL A 220 8.18 -6.02 -20.21
CA VAL A 220 6.88 -6.64 -20.08
C VAL A 220 6.94 -7.72 -19.00
N LEU A 221 6.29 -7.44 -17.87
CA LEU A 221 6.27 -8.33 -16.72
C LEU A 221 5.43 -9.58 -16.97
N THR A 222 4.29 -9.42 -17.65
CA THR A 222 3.40 -10.54 -18.01
C THR A 222 2.42 -10.15 -19.13
N ARG A 223 1.98 -11.17 -19.88
CA ARG A 223 0.85 -11.13 -20.80
C ARG A 223 -0.38 -11.88 -20.24
N ASP A 224 -0.22 -12.62 -19.14
CA ASP A 224 -1.31 -13.20 -18.37
C ASP A 224 -1.81 -12.18 -17.35
N PHE A 225 -2.61 -11.22 -17.82
CA PHE A 225 -3.13 -10.13 -17.02
C PHE A 225 -4.02 -10.60 -15.86
N GLU A 226 -4.96 -11.53 -16.13
CA GLU A 226 -5.94 -11.96 -15.12
C GLU A 226 -5.31 -12.86 -14.07
N GLY A 227 -4.48 -13.82 -14.49
CA GLY A 227 -3.74 -14.69 -13.58
C GLY A 227 -2.80 -13.90 -12.67
N PHE A 228 -2.07 -12.93 -13.25
CA PHE A 228 -1.17 -12.08 -12.49
C PHE A 228 -1.89 -11.24 -11.44
N LEU A 229 -2.96 -10.54 -11.82
CA LEU A 229 -3.74 -9.72 -10.87
C LEU A 229 -4.39 -10.56 -9.78
N THR A 230 -4.87 -11.76 -10.14
CA THR A 230 -5.46 -12.69 -9.17
C THR A 230 -4.41 -13.15 -8.16
N ALA A 231 -3.20 -13.47 -8.61
CA ALA A 231 -2.11 -13.94 -7.76
C ALA A 231 -1.66 -12.89 -6.73
N VAL A 232 -1.54 -11.61 -7.14
CA VAL A 232 -1.07 -10.52 -6.26
C VAL A 232 -2.16 -9.93 -5.38
N ARG A 233 -3.44 -10.24 -5.65
CA ARG A 233 -4.58 -9.59 -5.00
C ARG A 233 -4.63 -9.83 -3.49
N GLY A 234 -4.30 -11.04 -3.06
CA GLY A 234 -4.27 -11.40 -1.64
C GLY A 234 -3.30 -10.53 -0.84
N THR A 235 -2.07 -10.39 -1.33
CA THR A 235 -1.05 -9.50 -0.77
C THR A 235 -1.54 -8.05 -0.78
N PHE A 236 -2.05 -7.58 -1.91
CA PHE A 236 -2.52 -6.21 -2.10
C PHE A 236 -3.56 -5.79 -1.05
N LEU A 237 -4.62 -6.56 -0.89
CA LEU A 237 -5.71 -6.25 0.05
C LEU A 237 -5.30 -6.46 1.52
N THR A 238 -4.48 -7.46 1.80
CA THR A 238 -3.97 -7.72 3.16
C THR A 238 -3.12 -6.56 3.66
N LEU A 239 -2.18 -6.08 2.86
CA LEU A 239 -1.29 -4.99 3.26
C LEU A 239 -2.02 -3.64 3.33
N GLN A 240 -3.08 -3.42 2.53
CA GLN A 240 -3.97 -2.27 2.71
C GLN A 240 -4.80 -2.37 4.00
N THR A 241 -5.25 -3.57 4.35
CA THR A 241 -5.95 -3.82 5.62
C THR A 241 -5.04 -3.50 6.81
N ALA A 242 -3.75 -3.77 6.70
CA ALA A 242 -2.77 -3.45 7.73
C ALA A 242 -2.65 -1.94 8.01
N LEU A 243 -2.78 -1.08 6.97
CA LEU A 243 -2.87 0.38 7.16
C LEU A 243 -4.06 0.75 8.06
N CYS A 244 -5.23 0.17 7.77
CA CYS A 244 -6.44 0.42 8.54
C CYS A 244 -6.30 -0.04 9.99
N VAL A 245 -5.77 -1.24 10.20
CA VAL A 245 -5.57 -1.85 11.53
C VAL A 245 -4.62 -1.02 12.38
N GLY A 246 -3.52 -0.53 11.81
CA GLY A 246 -2.55 0.31 12.52
C GLY A 246 -3.13 1.66 12.93
N LEU A 247 -3.77 2.36 12.00
CA LEU A 247 -4.43 3.64 12.26
C LEU A 247 -5.52 3.50 13.33
N ALA A 248 -6.43 2.51 13.16
CA ALA A 248 -7.53 2.28 14.09
C ALA A 248 -7.04 1.96 15.50
N GLY A 249 -5.98 1.15 15.63
CA GLY A 249 -5.41 0.78 16.91
C GLY A 249 -4.98 2.01 17.70
N THR A 250 -4.15 2.85 17.11
CA THR A 250 -3.68 4.10 17.76
C THR A 250 -4.82 5.06 18.09
N CYS A 251 -5.80 5.19 17.19
CA CYS A 251 -6.96 6.05 17.46
C CYS A 251 -7.78 5.58 18.66
N LEU A 252 -8.02 4.27 18.76
CA LEU A 252 -8.78 3.70 19.88
C LEU A 252 -8.02 3.73 21.20
N ASP A 253 -6.69 3.53 21.19
CA ASP A 253 -5.85 3.65 22.37
C ASP A 253 -5.89 5.11 22.92
N ASN A 254 -5.77 6.10 22.04
CA ASN A 254 -5.88 7.51 22.41
C ASN A 254 -7.29 7.90 22.88
N ALA A 255 -8.32 7.40 22.20
CA ALA A 255 -9.70 7.61 22.63
C ALA A 255 -9.93 7.05 24.02
N ARG A 256 -9.48 5.82 24.29
CA ARG A 256 -9.58 5.16 25.59
C ARG A 256 -8.85 5.94 26.70
N ALA A 257 -7.64 6.42 26.42
CA ALA A 257 -6.87 7.24 27.35
C ALA A 257 -7.56 8.58 27.67
N SER A 258 -8.48 9.03 26.81
CA SER A 258 -9.23 10.27 26.95
C SER A 258 -10.62 10.09 27.59
N LEU A 259 -10.99 8.89 28.05
CA LEU A 259 -12.28 8.58 28.69
C LEU A 259 -12.30 9.09 30.16
N THR A 260 -12.27 10.39 30.34
CA THR A 260 -12.33 11.04 31.64
C THR A 260 -13.46 12.07 31.68
N GLY A 261 -14.02 12.32 32.85
CA GLY A 261 -15.11 13.28 33.02
C GLY A 261 -16.30 12.95 32.11
N VAL A 262 -16.77 13.92 31.35
CA VAL A 262 -17.94 13.75 30.45
C VAL A 262 -17.65 12.78 29.28
N ASN A 263 -16.39 12.56 28.91
CA ASN A 263 -16.03 11.66 27.82
C ASN A 263 -16.29 10.18 28.14
N THR A 264 -16.51 9.82 29.42
CA THR A 264 -16.90 8.44 29.81
C THR A 264 -18.15 7.92 29.10
N VAL A 265 -18.99 8.81 28.58
CA VAL A 265 -20.17 8.44 27.77
C VAL A 265 -19.80 7.70 26.48
N PHE A 266 -18.57 7.84 25.98
CA PHE A 266 -18.06 7.14 24.80
C PHE A 266 -17.47 5.75 25.09
N ALA A 267 -17.41 5.30 26.35
CA ALA A 267 -16.77 4.02 26.70
C ALA A 267 -17.33 2.83 25.91
N GLY A 268 -18.68 2.74 25.82
CA GLY A 268 -19.33 1.68 25.06
C GLY A 268 -19.05 1.71 23.55
N ASP A 269 -18.86 2.90 22.96
CA ASP A 269 -18.50 3.06 21.54
C ASP A 269 -17.05 2.61 21.31
N VAL A 270 -16.12 3.01 22.18
CA VAL A 270 -14.71 2.60 22.13
C VAL A 270 -14.57 1.10 22.28
N ASP A 271 -15.31 0.47 23.22
CA ASP A 271 -15.27 -0.97 23.41
C ASP A 271 -15.81 -1.74 22.21
N ARG A 272 -16.92 -1.29 21.62
CA ARG A 272 -17.50 -1.87 20.41
C ARG A 272 -16.55 -1.77 19.22
N ALA A 273 -15.95 -0.59 18.97
CA ALA A 273 -14.99 -0.40 17.90
C ALA A 273 -13.70 -1.23 18.13
N THR A 274 -13.25 -1.38 19.38
CA THR A 274 -12.12 -2.24 19.76
C THR A 274 -12.41 -3.72 19.45
N GLY A 275 -13.62 -4.18 19.72
CA GLY A 275 -14.06 -5.54 19.36
C GLY A 275 -14.04 -5.76 17.84
N ARG A 276 -14.59 -4.80 17.06
CA ARG A 276 -14.56 -4.85 15.59
C ARG A 276 -13.13 -4.85 15.04
N LEU A 277 -12.23 -4.04 15.61
CA LEU A 277 -10.82 -4.03 15.24
C LEU A 277 -10.15 -5.39 15.50
N SER A 278 -10.46 -6.02 16.63
CA SER A 278 -9.91 -7.34 16.96
C SER A 278 -10.33 -8.39 15.92
N VAL A 279 -11.59 -8.38 15.48
CA VAL A 279 -12.09 -9.27 14.42
C VAL A 279 -11.37 -8.97 13.09
N ALA A 280 -11.27 -7.70 12.69
CA ALA A 280 -10.58 -7.31 11.46
C ALA A 280 -9.09 -7.72 11.46
N ARG A 281 -8.41 -7.57 12.59
CA ARG A 281 -7.01 -8.00 12.79
C ARG A 281 -6.86 -9.50 12.67
N THR A 282 -7.78 -10.27 13.24
CA THR A 282 -7.78 -11.73 13.15
C THR A 282 -8.01 -12.20 11.73
N ALA A 283 -8.99 -11.62 11.02
CA ALA A 283 -9.25 -11.92 9.61
C ALA A 283 -8.02 -11.57 8.74
N MET A 284 -7.38 -10.41 8.96
CA MET A 284 -6.16 -10.03 8.25
C MET A 284 -5.03 -11.04 8.43
N ARG A 285 -4.80 -11.50 9.66
CA ARG A 285 -3.77 -12.50 9.95
C ARG A 285 -4.07 -13.85 9.30
N ASP A 286 -5.35 -14.26 9.28
CA ASP A 286 -5.76 -15.49 8.62
C ASP A 286 -5.55 -15.41 7.11
N VAL A 287 -6.05 -14.36 6.45
CA VAL A 287 -5.85 -14.13 5.01
C VAL A 287 -4.36 -14.07 4.67
N ALA A 288 -3.56 -13.36 5.48
CA ALA A 288 -2.12 -13.25 5.28
C ALA A 288 -1.41 -14.62 5.28
N ARG A 289 -1.79 -15.52 6.17
CA ARG A 289 -1.21 -16.88 6.22
C ARG A 289 -1.61 -17.74 5.03
N ARG A 290 -2.76 -17.45 4.42
CA ARG A 290 -3.33 -18.22 3.31
C ARG A 290 -2.84 -17.73 1.95
N VAL A 291 -2.21 -16.55 1.85
CA VAL A 291 -1.57 -16.08 0.61
C VAL A 291 -0.45 -17.03 0.21
N GLY A 292 -0.49 -17.50 -1.04
CA GLY A 292 0.49 -18.46 -1.58
C GLY A 292 0.35 -19.89 -1.04
N SER A 293 -0.66 -20.18 -0.21
CA SER A 293 -0.93 -21.53 0.29
C SER A 293 -1.81 -22.34 -0.66
N GLY A 294 -1.93 -23.66 -0.39
CA GLY A 294 -2.88 -24.54 -1.11
C GLY A 294 -4.37 -24.26 -0.80
N ASN A 295 -4.67 -23.33 0.13
CA ASN A 295 -6.03 -22.92 0.50
C ASN A 295 -6.13 -21.39 0.54
N PRO A 296 -6.08 -20.71 -0.59
CA PRO A 296 -6.14 -19.24 -0.64
C PRO A 296 -7.47 -18.71 -0.13
N ALA A 297 -7.46 -17.51 0.42
CA ALA A 297 -8.68 -16.83 0.82
C ALA A 297 -9.56 -16.55 -0.41
N THR A 298 -10.87 -16.70 -0.27
CA THR A 298 -11.83 -16.39 -1.32
C THR A 298 -11.90 -14.88 -1.58
N ARG A 299 -12.37 -14.52 -2.78
CA ARG A 299 -12.60 -13.10 -3.12
C ARG A 299 -13.49 -12.40 -2.09
N MET A 300 -14.58 -13.07 -1.66
CA MET A 300 -15.50 -12.53 -0.65
C MET A 300 -14.80 -12.26 0.69
N GLU A 301 -13.99 -13.22 1.18
CA GLU A 301 -13.25 -13.05 2.44
C GLU A 301 -12.29 -11.86 2.38
N MET A 302 -11.51 -11.75 1.31
CA MET A 302 -10.54 -10.65 1.14
C MET A 302 -11.22 -9.27 1.06
N LEU A 303 -12.30 -9.15 0.29
CA LEU A 303 -13.04 -7.91 0.13
C LEU A 303 -13.75 -7.49 1.42
N SER A 304 -14.39 -8.46 2.11
CA SER A 304 -15.08 -8.22 3.38
C SER A 304 -14.11 -7.78 4.47
N MET A 305 -12.95 -8.44 4.57
CA MET A 305 -11.87 -8.06 5.49
C MET A 305 -11.42 -6.61 5.27
N ARG A 306 -11.13 -6.25 4.01
CA ARG A 306 -10.65 -4.90 3.66
C ARG A 306 -11.72 -3.84 3.95
N LEU A 307 -12.98 -4.12 3.62
CA LEU A 307 -14.10 -3.19 3.86
C LEU A 307 -14.34 -2.99 5.35
N ALA A 308 -14.43 -4.08 6.13
CA ALA A 308 -14.63 -4.00 7.58
C ALA A 308 -13.52 -3.22 8.29
N ALA A 309 -12.26 -3.42 7.87
CA ALA A 309 -11.14 -2.68 8.42
C ALA A 309 -11.17 -1.19 8.07
N ALA A 310 -11.63 -0.83 6.86
CA ALA A 310 -11.80 0.58 6.45
C ALA A 310 -12.84 1.29 7.32
N GLU A 311 -14.01 0.65 7.53
CA GLU A 311 -15.07 1.17 8.36
C GLU A 311 -14.62 1.40 9.81
N VAL A 312 -13.90 0.43 10.38
CA VAL A 312 -13.36 0.57 11.75
C VAL A 312 -12.31 1.67 11.84
N ALA A 313 -11.46 1.85 10.83
CA ALA A 313 -10.45 2.89 10.85
C ALA A 313 -11.06 4.31 10.86
N THR A 314 -12.09 4.54 10.06
CA THR A 314 -12.79 5.83 10.03
C THR A 314 -13.60 6.07 11.31
N GLU A 315 -14.26 5.04 11.86
CA GLU A 315 -14.97 5.10 13.14
C GLU A 315 -13.99 5.43 14.29
N ALA A 316 -12.86 4.73 14.36
CA ALA A 316 -11.85 4.93 15.41
C ALA A 316 -11.25 6.34 15.41
N ALA A 317 -10.91 6.87 14.21
CA ALA A 317 -10.40 8.23 14.08
C ALA A 317 -11.44 9.28 14.49
N THR A 318 -12.72 9.03 14.18
CA THR A 318 -13.84 9.87 14.62
C THR A 318 -14.00 9.85 16.15
N LEU A 319 -13.89 8.69 16.78
CA LEU A 319 -13.95 8.54 18.24
C LEU A 319 -12.78 9.26 18.91
N GLU A 320 -11.56 9.12 18.41
CA GLU A 320 -10.41 9.87 18.93
C GLU A 320 -10.64 11.38 18.85
N ALA A 321 -11.10 11.89 17.70
CA ALA A 321 -11.36 13.31 17.54
C ALA A 321 -12.44 13.82 18.53
N LYS A 322 -13.51 13.05 18.75
CA LYS A 322 -14.56 13.38 19.72
C LYS A 322 -14.02 13.41 21.17
N THR A 323 -13.27 12.38 21.56
CA THR A 323 -12.74 12.28 22.93
C THR A 323 -11.59 13.26 23.21
N ALA A 324 -10.86 13.68 22.17
CA ALA A 324 -9.84 14.73 22.28
C ALA A 324 -10.46 16.13 22.44
N GLY A 325 -11.75 16.31 22.09
CA GLY A 325 -12.47 17.56 22.17
C GLY A 325 -11.82 18.69 21.37
N GLY A 326 -11.86 19.94 21.86
CA GLY A 326 -11.33 21.11 21.14
C GLY A 326 -9.85 20.97 20.74
N ARG A 327 -9.05 20.28 21.53
CA ARG A 327 -7.65 19.98 21.16
C ARG A 327 -7.56 19.11 19.90
N GLY A 328 -8.46 18.14 19.74
CA GLY A 328 -8.53 17.27 18.56
C GLY A 328 -8.88 18.02 17.28
N TYR A 329 -9.52 19.18 17.39
CA TYR A 329 -9.88 20.03 16.25
C TYR A 329 -8.73 20.91 15.75
N ALA A 330 -7.70 21.14 16.59
CA ALA A 330 -6.52 21.91 16.18
C ALA A 330 -5.75 21.16 15.07
N ARG A 331 -5.48 21.85 13.93
CA ARG A 331 -4.82 21.24 12.76
C ARG A 331 -3.51 20.53 13.10
N THR A 332 -2.75 21.05 14.07
CA THR A 332 -1.44 20.54 14.49
C THR A 332 -1.53 19.39 15.50
N SER A 333 -2.73 18.96 15.89
CA SER A 333 -2.87 17.84 16.82
C SER A 333 -2.77 16.49 16.11
N GLY A 334 -2.22 15.49 16.80
CA GLY A 334 -2.17 14.12 16.28
C GLY A 334 -3.56 13.53 16.01
N ALA A 335 -4.58 13.88 16.80
CA ALA A 335 -5.97 13.46 16.56
C ALA A 335 -6.50 14.04 15.24
N SER A 336 -6.29 15.36 15.00
CA SER A 336 -6.66 15.99 13.72
C SER A 336 -5.94 15.38 12.54
N ARG A 337 -4.64 15.07 12.67
CA ARG A 337 -3.87 14.39 11.62
C ARG A 337 -4.49 13.04 11.29
N ARG A 338 -4.65 12.13 12.27
CA ARG A 338 -5.22 10.80 12.05
C ARG A 338 -6.65 10.83 11.53
N PHE A 339 -7.45 11.81 11.96
CA PHE A 339 -8.77 12.04 11.41
C PHE A 339 -8.70 12.36 9.91
N ARG A 340 -7.82 13.27 9.47
CA ARG A 340 -7.62 13.59 8.05
C ARG A 340 -7.03 12.40 7.27
N GLU A 341 -6.05 11.70 7.82
CA GLU A 341 -5.49 10.47 7.25
C GLU A 341 -6.56 9.39 7.05
N SER A 342 -7.55 9.28 7.95
CA SER A 342 -8.63 8.28 7.83
C SER A 342 -9.54 8.51 6.63
N PHE A 343 -9.68 9.74 6.14
CA PHE A 343 -10.46 10.04 4.94
C PHE A 343 -9.83 9.52 3.64
N PHE A 344 -8.54 9.21 3.66
CA PHE A 344 -7.90 8.54 2.54
C PHE A 344 -8.36 7.08 2.38
N ILE A 345 -8.66 6.40 3.48
CA ILE A 345 -8.97 4.97 3.50
C ILE A 345 -10.15 4.57 2.59
N PRO A 346 -11.32 5.25 2.60
CA PRO A 346 -12.44 4.88 1.74
C PRO A 346 -12.23 5.21 0.26
N VAL A 347 -11.28 6.09 -0.09
CA VAL A 347 -11.02 6.49 -1.47
C VAL A 347 -9.79 5.82 -2.08
N GLN A 348 -8.94 5.17 -1.27
CA GLN A 348 -7.81 4.38 -1.73
C GLN A 348 -8.28 3.24 -2.64
N SER A 349 -7.68 3.09 -3.84
CA SER A 349 -8.04 1.99 -4.76
C SER A 349 -7.60 0.60 -4.22
N PRO A 350 -8.50 -0.42 -4.18
CA PRO A 350 -9.92 -0.34 -4.48
C PRO A 350 -10.67 0.51 -3.45
N SER A 351 -11.43 1.48 -3.93
CA SER A 351 -12.24 2.35 -3.07
C SER A 351 -13.35 1.55 -2.38
N GLU A 352 -13.92 2.12 -1.32
CA GLU A 352 -15.05 1.51 -0.65
C GLU A 352 -16.23 1.22 -1.62
N ALA A 353 -16.46 2.10 -2.59
CA ALA A 353 -17.44 1.89 -3.64
C ALA A 353 -17.09 0.67 -4.52
N GLN A 354 -15.82 0.51 -4.91
CA GLN A 354 -15.36 -0.65 -5.67
C GLN A 354 -15.48 -1.93 -4.83
N LEU A 355 -15.08 -1.92 -3.56
CA LEU A 355 -15.20 -3.08 -2.67
C LEU A 355 -16.65 -3.54 -2.54
N LYS A 356 -17.58 -2.61 -2.36
CA LYS A 356 -19.04 -2.90 -2.29
C LYS A 356 -19.57 -3.40 -3.64
N TRP A 357 -19.14 -2.81 -4.75
CA TRP A 357 -19.47 -3.28 -6.09
C TRP A 357 -19.04 -4.74 -6.30
N GLU A 358 -17.80 -5.06 -5.98
CA GLU A 358 -17.28 -6.40 -6.14
C GLU A 358 -17.92 -7.41 -5.20
N LEU A 359 -18.22 -7.03 -3.95
CA LEU A 359 -18.96 -7.89 -3.01
C LEU A 359 -20.37 -8.21 -3.50
N ALA A 360 -21.03 -7.26 -4.16
CA ALA A 360 -22.35 -7.50 -4.76
C ALA A 360 -22.30 -8.59 -5.86
N GLN A 361 -21.15 -8.71 -6.57
CA GLN A 361 -20.91 -9.74 -7.57
C GLN A 361 -20.59 -11.13 -6.97
N CYS A 362 -20.24 -11.20 -5.69
CA CYS A 362 -19.96 -12.46 -4.99
C CYS A 362 -21.23 -13.13 -4.41
N ARG A 363 -22.38 -12.47 -4.51
CA ARG A 363 -23.65 -13.05 -4.04
C ARG A 363 -24.16 -14.07 -5.08
N PRO A 364 -24.72 -15.23 -4.63
CA PRO A 364 -25.31 -16.22 -5.52
C PRO A 364 -26.52 -15.68 -6.27
#